data_d0d61b96dd8fbf5f913a37a98cf4c647
#
_entry.id   d0d61b96dd8fbf5f913a37a98cf4c647
#
_cell.length_a   1.000
_cell.length_b   1.000
_cell.length_c   1.000
_cell.angle_alpha   90.00
_cell.angle_beta   90.00
_cell.angle_gamma   90.00
#
_symmetry.space_group_name_H-M   'P 1'
#
loop_
_entity.id
_entity.type
_entity.pdbx_description
1 polymer ?
#
loop_
_entity_poly.entity_id
_entity_poly.type
_entity_poly.pdbx_seq_one_letter_code
_entity_poly.pdbx_strand_id
1 'polypeptide(L)'
;MLATSEPAAPLAKPLRIAAKTQTARSPHGSLFDRIPHVSLRVLAAKEHLFRSGDAATHVYRVECGHFCIYRLLPDGRRQVMGFASAGDVIGLGATGDYDCTAQATETSRVASMPVSVLREVARRDAAVGAMLCEAMAEELAAARDVLVMVSHRSASEKLADFLLALSRRNARRGADPDVIVLPMTR
;
A
#
# COMPACT_ATOMS: atom_id res chain seq x y z
N MET A 1 51.26 -3.91 22.82
CA MET A 1 50.19 -3.58 21.84
C MET A 1 49.00 -4.44 22.17
N LEU A 2 48.04 -3.90 22.89
CA LEU A 2 46.78 -4.59 23.25
C LEU A 2 45.75 -4.27 22.18
N ALA A 3 45.31 -5.30 21.45
CA ALA A 3 44.24 -5.21 20.49
C ALA A 3 42.90 -5.02 21.25
N THR A 4 42.31 -3.86 21.13
CA THR A 4 40.97 -3.56 21.63
C THR A 4 39.95 -4.27 20.74
N SER A 5 39.32 -5.33 21.30
CA SER A 5 38.20 -6.02 20.68
C SER A 5 36.98 -5.09 20.69
N GLU A 6 36.55 -4.68 19.51
CA GLU A 6 35.30 -3.93 19.29
C GLU A 6 34.09 -4.83 19.66
N PRO A 7 33.13 -4.37 20.46
CA PRO A 7 31.98 -5.20 20.81
C PRO A 7 31.13 -5.42 19.56
N ALA A 8 30.83 -6.68 19.24
CA ALA A 8 29.96 -7.10 18.17
C ALA A 8 28.60 -6.41 18.31
N ALA A 9 28.12 -5.77 17.23
CA ALA A 9 26.81 -5.16 17.16
C ALA A 9 25.73 -6.21 17.53
N PRO A 10 24.68 -5.84 18.27
CA PRO A 10 23.62 -6.77 18.65
C PRO A 10 22.96 -7.33 17.39
N LEU A 11 22.90 -8.66 17.31
CA LEU A 11 22.19 -9.40 16.26
C LEU A 11 20.78 -8.85 16.10
N ALA A 12 20.44 -8.36 14.91
CA ALA A 12 19.10 -7.89 14.57
C ALA A 12 18.08 -8.98 14.91
N LYS A 13 16.98 -8.60 15.58
CA LYS A 13 15.90 -9.52 15.91
C LYS A 13 15.37 -10.19 14.64
N PRO A 14 15.06 -11.49 14.64
CA PRO A 14 14.56 -12.18 13.48
C PRO A 14 13.18 -11.62 13.07
N LEU A 15 13.03 -11.31 11.80
CA LEU A 15 11.77 -10.89 11.20
C LEU A 15 10.76 -12.04 11.30
N ARG A 16 9.56 -11.77 11.84
CA ARG A 16 8.49 -12.77 12.03
C ARG A 16 7.45 -12.63 10.93
N ILE A 17 7.17 -13.71 10.21
CA ILE A 17 6.09 -13.76 9.22
C ILE A 17 4.82 -14.24 9.93
N ALA A 18 3.79 -13.41 9.98
CA ALA A 18 2.51 -13.73 10.60
C ALA A 18 1.45 -14.08 9.53
N ALA A 19 0.63 -15.07 9.85
CA ALA A 19 -0.44 -15.56 8.96
C ALA A 19 -1.73 -14.73 9.02
N LYS A 20 -1.86 -13.73 9.91
CA LYS A 20 -3.07 -12.91 10.07
C LYS A 20 -2.78 -11.44 10.38
N THR A 21 -3.65 -10.62 9.85
CA THR A 21 -3.72 -9.17 9.78
C THR A 21 -3.57 -8.48 11.14
N GLN A 22 -2.58 -7.61 11.28
CA GLN A 22 -2.61 -6.54 12.27
C GLN A 22 -3.37 -5.36 11.66
N THR A 23 -4.48 -4.97 12.28
CA THR A 23 -5.23 -3.76 11.97
C THR A 23 -4.49 -2.55 12.53
N ALA A 24 -3.42 -2.12 11.89
CA ALA A 24 -2.81 -0.84 12.19
C ALA A 24 -3.58 0.25 11.45
N ARG A 25 -4.02 1.28 12.17
CA ARG A 25 -4.64 2.46 11.56
C ARG A 25 -3.59 3.19 10.74
N SER A 26 -3.79 3.26 9.43
CA SER A 26 -3.05 4.21 8.58
C SER A 26 -3.41 5.64 8.97
N PRO A 27 -2.46 6.59 8.96
CA PRO A 27 -2.76 8.02 9.11
C PRO A 27 -3.84 8.49 8.10
N HIS A 28 -3.95 7.84 6.94
CA HIS A 28 -4.96 8.13 5.92
C HIS A 28 -6.36 7.61 6.26
N GLY A 29 -6.53 6.78 7.29
CA GLY A 29 -7.83 6.36 7.81
C GLY A 29 -8.72 7.56 8.15
N SER A 30 -8.13 8.63 8.66
CA SER A 30 -8.82 9.85 9.02
C SER A 30 -9.38 10.65 7.82
N LEU A 31 -8.80 10.52 6.60
CA LEU A 31 -9.31 11.19 5.40
C LEU A 31 -10.75 10.73 5.07
N PHE A 32 -10.97 9.42 5.04
CA PHE A 32 -12.29 8.84 4.76
C PHE A 32 -13.30 9.07 5.88
N ASP A 33 -12.84 9.21 7.13
CA ASP A 33 -13.72 9.43 8.29
C ASP A 33 -14.31 10.85 8.32
N ARG A 34 -13.69 11.80 7.60
CA ARG A 34 -14.13 13.20 7.52
C ARG A 34 -15.03 13.51 6.33
N ILE A 35 -15.22 12.56 5.42
CA ILE A 35 -15.93 12.81 4.16
C ILE A 35 -17.23 12.01 4.14
N PRO A 36 -18.38 12.67 3.92
CA PRO A 36 -19.67 11.99 3.73
C PRO A 36 -19.70 11.23 2.39
N HIS A 37 -20.67 10.32 2.25
CA HIS A 37 -20.89 9.54 1.02
C HIS A 37 -19.86 8.43 0.72
N VAL A 38 -19.37 7.78 1.76
CA VAL A 38 -18.56 6.57 1.62
C VAL A 38 -19.50 5.36 1.49
N SER A 39 -19.35 4.59 0.42
CA SER A 39 -20.04 3.31 0.26
C SER A 39 -19.10 2.15 0.54
N LEU A 40 -19.62 1.04 1.10
CA LEU A 40 -18.83 -0.17 1.34
C LEU A 40 -19.05 -1.15 0.20
N ARG A 41 -17.98 -1.74 -0.28
CA ARG A 41 -17.99 -2.81 -1.29
C ARG A 41 -17.21 -4.01 -0.78
N VAL A 42 -17.80 -5.20 -0.92
CA VAL A 42 -17.13 -6.48 -0.65
C VAL A 42 -16.71 -7.10 -1.96
N LEU A 43 -15.49 -7.62 -2.02
CA LEU A 43 -14.93 -8.31 -3.18
C LEU A 43 -14.52 -9.72 -2.79
N ALA A 44 -14.85 -10.68 -3.65
CA ALA A 44 -14.35 -12.04 -3.52
C ALA A 44 -12.86 -12.12 -3.91
N ALA A 45 -12.18 -13.20 -3.50
CA ALA A 45 -10.84 -13.48 -3.97
C ALA A 45 -10.77 -13.50 -5.50
N LYS A 46 -9.74 -12.86 -6.08
CA LYS A 46 -9.51 -12.69 -7.54
C LYS A 46 -10.48 -11.71 -8.23
N GLU A 47 -11.44 -11.12 -7.53
CA GLU A 47 -12.28 -10.05 -8.07
C GLU A 47 -11.45 -8.76 -8.26
N HIS A 48 -11.73 -8.04 -9.35
CA HIS A 48 -11.07 -6.77 -9.63
C HIS A 48 -11.86 -5.61 -9.00
N LEU A 49 -11.15 -4.76 -8.29
CA LEU A 49 -11.70 -3.50 -7.81
C LEU A 49 -11.88 -2.52 -8.97
N PHE A 50 -10.84 -2.42 -9.80
CA PHE A 50 -10.80 -1.74 -11.09
C PHE A 50 -9.68 -2.33 -11.97
N ARG A 51 -9.70 -2.03 -13.25
CA ARG A 51 -8.70 -2.43 -14.24
C ARG A 51 -7.98 -1.20 -14.81
N SER A 52 -6.77 -1.40 -15.29
CA SER A 52 -6.07 -0.38 -16.07
C SER A 52 -6.92 0.01 -17.29
N GLY A 53 -7.13 1.32 -17.48
CA GLY A 53 -7.99 1.89 -18.51
C GLY A 53 -9.44 2.13 -18.09
N ASP A 54 -9.89 1.66 -16.93
CA ASP A 54 -11.18 2.04 -16.38
C ASP A 54 -11.14 3.51 -15.94
N ALA A 55 -12.25 4.24 -16.09
CA ALA A 55 -12.36 5.63 -15.63
C ALA A 55 -12.13 5.75 -14.11
N ALA A 56 -11.18 6.58 -13.70
CA ALA A 56 -10.79 6.76 -12.30
C ALA A 56 -11.78 7.69 -11.57
N THR A 57 -12.99 7.20 -11.37
CA THR A 57 -14.08 7.96 -10.74
C THR A 57 -14.09 7.87 -9.22
N HIS A 58 -13.39 6.90 -8.62
CA HIS A 58 -13.38 6.64 -7.19
C HIS A 58 -11.97 6.43 -6.64
N VAL A 59 -11.81 6.75 -5.36
CA VAL A 59 -10.70 6.29 -4.52
C VAL A 59 -11.25 5.31 -3.49
N TYR A 60 -10.40 4.41 -3.02
CA TYR A 60 -10.80 3.31 -2.15
C TYR A 60 -9.89 3.20 -0.95
N ARG A 61 -10.45 3.10 0.27
CA ARG A 61 -9.71 2.68 1.46
C ARG A 61 -9.96 1.19 1.70
N VAL A 62 -8.92 0.42 1.90
CA VAL A 62 -9.03 -0.99 2.28
C VAL A 62 -9.45 -1.06 3.75
N GLU A 63 -10.61 -1.67 4.03
CA GLU A 63 -11.12 -1.89 5.38
C GLU A 63 -10.60 -3.22 5.97
N CYS A 64 -10.60 -4.26 5.15
CA CYS A 64 -9.99 -5.55 5.48
C CYS A 64 -9.63 -6.32 4.21
N GLY A 65 -8.73 -7.31 4.35
CA GLY A 65 -8.23 -8.10 3.25
C GLY A 65 -7.03 -7.44 2.56
N HIS A 66 -6.68 -7.96 1.38
CA HIS A 66 -5.49 -7.55 0.65
C HIS A 66 -5.77 -7.43 -0.84
N PHE A 67 -5.06 -6.49 -1.48
CA PHE A 67 -5.10 -6.27 -2.94
C PHE A 67 -3.70 -6.37 -3.53
N CYS A 68 -3.60 -7.00 -4.70
CA CYS A 68 -2.42 -6.95 -5.56
C CYS A 68 -2.62 -5.84 -6.58
N ILE A 69 -1.69 -4.90 -6.64
CA ILE A 69 -1.66 -3.80 -7.60
C ILE A 69 -0.66 -4.19 -8.69
N TYR A 70 -1.09 -4.23 -9.94
CA TYR A 70 -0.24 -4.66 -11.03
C TYR A 70 -0.60 -3.98 -12.36
N ARG A 71 0.34 -4.01 -13.30
CA ARG A 71 0.15 -3.62 -14.69
C ARG A 71 0.40 -4.83 -15.60
N LEU A 72 -0.37 -4.95 -16.67
CA LEU A 72 -0.06 -5.87 -17.75
C LEU A 72 0.94 -5.20 -18.70
N LEU A 73 2.02 -5.90 -18.98
CA LEU A 73 3.00 -5.49 -19.98
C LEU A 73 2.48 -5.85 -21.39
N PRO A 74 3.02 -5.23 -22.47
CA PRO A 74 2.60 -5.54 -23.84
C PRO A 74 2.76 -7.01 -24.24
N ASP A 75 3.68 -7.74 -23.58
CA ASP A 75 3.92 -9.16 -23.76
C ASP A 75 2.96 -10.08 -22.95
N GLY A 76 1.97 -9.48 -22.26
CA GLY A 76 0.98 -10.19 -21.44
C GLY A 76 1.46 -10.55 -20.03
N ARG A 77 2.72 -10.30 -19.67
CA ARG A 77 3.22 -10.54 -18.31
C ARG A 77 2.64 -9.53 -17.33
N ARG A 78 2.39 -9.99 -16.10
CA ARG A 78 1.97 -9.14 -14.98
C ARG A 78 3.20 -8.56 -14.28
N GLN A 79 3.30 -7.25 -14.27
CA GLN A 79 4.26 -6.54 -13.44
C GLN A 79 3.57 -6.12 -12.15
N VAL A 80 3.88 -6.77 -11.04
CA VAL A 80 3.38 -6.38 -9.72
C VAL A 80 4.06 -5.08 -9.30
N MET A 81 3.26 -4.08 -8.97
CA MET A 81 3.69 -2.76 -8.52
C MET A 81 3.66 -2.65 -7.00
N GLY A 82 2.80 -3.45 -6.32
CA GLY A 82 2.71 -3.45 -4.88
C GLY A 82 1.50 -4.22 -4.37
N PHE A 83 1.32 -4.15 -3.05
CA PHE A 83 0.18 -4.72 -2.36
C PHE A 83 -0.43 -3.66 -1.44
N ALA A 84 -1.76 -3.67 -1.36
CA ALA A 84 -2.50 -2.85 -0.43
C ALA A 84 -3.20 -3.72 0.62
N SER A 85 -3.26 -3.25 1.84
CA SER A 85 -3.84 -3.91 3.02
C SER A 85 -4.70 -2.95 3.81
N ALA A 86 -5.37 -3.42 4.86
CA ALA A 86 -6.23 -2.59 5.71
C ALA A 86 -5.57 -1.25 6.07
N GLY A 87 -6.29 -0.16 5.86
CA GLY A 87 -5.84 1.22 6.04
C GLY A 87 -5.17 1.86 4.82
N ASP A 88 -4.79 1.09 3.77
CA ASP A 88 -4.25 1.67 2.54
C ASP A 88 -5.34 2.33 1.71
N VAL A 89 -4.95 3.38 0.99
CA VAL A 89 -5.79 4.03 -0.03
C VAL A 89 -5.30 3.62 -1.41
N ILE A 90 -6.23 3.26 -2.29
CA ILE A 90 -5.96 2.81 -3.66
C ILE A 90 -6.64 3.76 -4.63
N GLY A 91 -5.97 4.09 -5.74
CA GLY A 91 -6.51 4.91 -6.83
C GLY A 91 -6.38 6.42 -6.61
N LEU A 92 -5.57 6.87 -5.63
CA LEU A 92 -5.43 8.27 -5.29
C LEU A 92 -4.71 9.09 -6.37
N GLY A 93 -3.67 8.54 -6.99
CA GLY A 93 -2.83 9.21 -8.00
C GLY A 93 -3.41 9.17 -9.43
N ALA A 94 -4.56 8.53 -9.66
CA ALA A 94 -5.11 8.40 -10.99
C ALA A 94 -5.65 9.72 -11.54
N THR A 95 -5.26 10.05 -12.77
CA THR A 95 -5.70 11.25 -13.50
C THR A 95 -6.42 10.84 -14.79
N GLY A 96 -7.75 10.85 -14.76
CA GLY A 96 -8.59 10.38 -15.86
C GLY A 96 -8.93 8.91 -15.74
N ASP A 97 -8.01 8.01 -16.13
CA ASP A 97 -8.18 6.57 -16.05
C ASP A 97 -7.19 5.97 -15.04
N TYR A 98 -7.53 4.78 -14.50
CA TYR A 98 -6.57 4.02 -13.70
C TYR A 98 -5.43 3.50 -14.58
N ASP A 99 -4.20 3.74 -14.18
CA ASP A 99 -3.02 3.30 -14.89
C ASP A 99 -2.54 1.89 -14.52
N CYS A 100 -3.19 1.29 -13.53
CA CYS A 100 -2.91 -0.06 -13.01
C CYS A 100 -4.22 -0.81 -12.73
N THR A 101 -4.09 -2.10 -12.43
CA THR A 101 -5.20 -2.98 -12.03
C THR A 101 -5.07 -3.32 -10.55
N ALA A 102 -6.17 -3.21 -9.80
CA ALA A 102 -6.27 -3.63 -8.41
C ALA A 102 -7.14 -4.89 -8.32
N GLN A 103 -6.60 -5.99 -7.78
CA GLN A 103 -7.28 -7.27 -7.64
C GLN A 103 -7.21 -7.77 -6.21
N ALA A 104 -8.35 -8.17 -5.63
CA ALA A 104 -8.41 -8.77 -4.31
C ALA A 104 -7.67 -10.12 -4.30
N THR A 105 -6.81 -10.36 -3.33
CA THR A 105 -6.09 -11.64 -3.17
C THR A 105 -6.87 -12.62 -2.30
N GLU A 106 -7.80 -12.11 -1.50
CA GLU A 106 -8.73 -12.84 -0.64
C GLU A 106 -10.05 -12.08 -0.56
N THR A 107 -11.06 -12.60 0.15
CA THR A 107 -12.27 -11.83 0.43
C THR A 107 -11.90 -10.54 1.15
N SER A 108 -12.19 -9.42 0.53
CA SER A 108 -11.73 -8.10 0.95
C SER A 108 -12.89 -7.11 0.98
N ARG A 109 -12.78 -6.08 1.80
CA ARG A 109 -13.75 -4.99 1.89
C ARG A 109 -13.06 -3.64 1.74
N VAL A 110 -13.66 -2.77 0.95
CA VAL A 110 -13.19 -1.39 0.74
C VAL A 110 -14.30 -0.40 1.03
N ALA A 111 -13.90 0.76 1.51
CA ALA A 111 -14.71 1.97 1.53
C ALA A 111 -14.42 2.73 0.23
N SER A 112 -15.46 3.07 -0.51
CA SER A 112 -15.40 3.74 -1.81
C SER A 112 -15.89 5.18 -1.72
N MET A 113 -15.15 6.11 -2.30
CA MET A 113 -15.46 7.54 -2.30
C MET A 113 -15.28 8.11 -3.71
N PRO A 114 -16.26 8.86 -4.25
CA PRO A 114 -16.08 9.55 -5.54
C PRO A 114 -14.94 10.58 -5.47
N VAL A 115 -14.07 10.60 -6.50
CA VAL A 115 -12.96 11.57 -6.61
C VAL A 115 -13.49 13.02 -6.61
N SER A 116 -14.66 13.26 -7.21
CA SER A 116 -15.30 14.59 -7.22
C SER A 116 -15.63 15.09 -5.82
N VAL A 117 -16.13 14.22 -4.95
CA VAL A 117 -16.45 14.54 -3.55
C VAL A 117 -15.16 14.82 -2.77
N LEU A 118 -14.14 13.95 -2.93
CA LEU A 118 -12.83 14.16 -2.29
C LEU A 118 -12.24 15.52 -2.67
N ARG A 119 -12.23 15.87 -3.95
CA ARG A 119 -11.70 17.16 -4.46
C ARG A 119 -12.49 18.34 -3.93
N GLU A 120 -13.80 18.23 -3.83
CA GLU A 120 -14.67 19.31 -3.33
C GLU A 120 -14.42 19.55 -1.84
N VAL A 121 -14.34 18.49 -1.04
CA VAL A 121 -14.06 18.62 0.41
C VAL A 121 -12.64 19.15 0.63
N ALA A 122 -11.63 18.67 -0.11
CA ALA A 122 -10.26 19.16 0.00
C ALA A 122 -10.11 20.65 -0.36
N ARG A 123 -10.98 21.20 -1.23
CA ARG A 123 -11.01 22.65 -1.52
C ARG A 123 -11.61 23.47 -0.40
N ARG A 124 -12.53 22.93 0.37
CA ARG A 124 -13.28 23.62 1.44
C ARG A 124 -12.64 23.46 2.83
N ASP A 125 -11.95 22.35 3.05
CA ASP A 125 -11.32 22.00 4.32
C ASP A 125 -9.80 21.85 4.11
N ALA A 126 -9.05 22.84 4.58
CA ALA A 126 -7.58 22.85 4.46
C ALA A 126 -6.92 21.66 5.17
N ALA A 127 -7.52 21.13 6.24
CA ALA A 127 -7.01 19.96 6.93
C ALA A 127 -7.14 18.71 6.05
N VAL A 128 -8.26 18.54 5.34
CA VAL A 128 -8.45 17.46 4.36
C VAL A 128 -7.48 17.61 3.19
N GLY A 129 -7.28 18.86 2.71
CA GLY A 129 -6.29 19.16 1.68
C GLY A 129 -4.86 18.77 2.08
N ALA A 130 -4.45 19.09 3.30
CA ALA A 130 -3.13 18.70 3.85
C ALA A 130 -2.99 17.17 3.93
N MET A 131 -3.99 16.47 4.45
CA MET A 131 -3.99 15.00 4.53
C MET A 131 -3.92 14.34 3.15
N LEU A 132 -4.58 14.93 2.14
CA LEU A 132 -4.49 14.45 0.76
C LEU A 132 -3.06 14.63 0.22
N CYS A 133 -2.43 15.77 0.45
CA CYS A 133 -1.04 16.01 0.06
C CYS A 133 -0.07 15.02 0.73
N GLU A 134 -0.25 14.74 2.02
CA GLU A 134 0.55 13.72 2.73
C GLU A 134 0.37 12.34 2.12
N ALA A 135 -0.87 11.94 1.83
CA ALA A 135 -1.18 10.66 1.20
C ALA A 135 -0.50 10.52 -0.19
N MET A 136 -0.54 11.58 -1.00
CA MET A 136 0.13 11.59 -2.31
C MET A 136 1.66 11.57 -2.17
N ALA A 137 2.23 12.26 -1.18
CA ALA A 137 3.66 12.22 -0.92
C ALA A 137 4.14 10.82 -0.51
N GLU A 138 3.35 10.09 0.29
CA GLU A 138 3.66 8.71 0.65
C GLU A 138 3.55 7.75 -0.54
N GLU A 139 2.54 7.91 -1.40
CA GLU A 139 2.40 7.12 -2.63
C GLU A 139 3.60 7.36 -3.57
N LEU A 140 4.02 8.61 -3.72
CA LEU A 140 5.20 8.95 -4.51
C LEU A 140 6.48 8.37 -3.90
N ALA A 141 6.64 8.39 -2.58
CA ALA A 141 7.78 7.77 -1.90
C ALA A 141 7.81 6.25 -2.13
N ALA A 142 6.67 5.58 -2.00
CA ALA A 142 6.54 4.14 -2.28
C ALA A 142 6.89 3.81 -3.74
N ALA A 143 6.46 4.63 -4.71
CA ALA A 143 6.79 4.46 -6.11
C ALA A 143 8.31 4.61 -6.37
N ARG A 144 9.00 5.54 -5.70
CA ARG A 144 10.47 5.69 -5.76
C ARG A 144 11.19 4.48 -5.17
N ASP A 145 10.70 3.93 -4.06
CA ASP A 145 11.27 2.71 -3.46
C ASP A 145 11.19 1.53 -4.44
N VAL A 146 10.08 1.39 -5.18
CA VAL A 146 9.93 0.37 -6.23
C VAL A 146 10.95 0.58 -7.36
N LEU A 147 11.20 1.81 -7.80
CA LEU A 147 12.21 2.11 -8.84
C LEU A 147 13.61 1.66 -8.41
N VAL A 148 14.00 1.91 -7.16
CA VAL A 148 15.28 1.45 -6.61
C VAL A 148 15.34 -0.07 -6.56
N MET A 149 14.23 -0.73 -6.19
CA MET A 149 14.14 -2.18 -6.09
C MET A 149 14.28 -2.88 -7.46
N VAL A 150 13.83 -2.26 -8.54
CA VAL A 150 13.86 -2.85 -9.90
C VAL A 150 15.24 -2.71 -10.55
N SER A 151 16.06 -1.72 -10.16
CA SER A 151 17.37 -1.46 -10.76
C SER A 151 18.44 -2.46 -10.29
N HIS A 152 18.92 -3.32 -11.20
CA HIS A 152 20.17 -4.12 -11.15
C HIS A 152 20.44 -4.99 -9.90
N ARG A 153 19.40 -5.51 -9.20
CA ARG A 153 19.58 -6.34 -8.01
C ARG A 153 19.25 -7.81 -8.27
N SER A 154 19.94 -8.71 -7.55
CA SER A 154 19.62 -10.13 -7.52
C SER A 154 18.23 -10.39 -6.95
N ALA A 155 17.66 -11.57 -7.17
CA ALA A 155 16.36 -11.94 -6.62
C ALA A 155 16.33 -11.88 -5.09
N SER A 156 17.45 -12.25 -4.43
CA SER A 156 17.59 -12.21 -2.97
C SER A 156 17.57 -10.77 -2.44
N GLU A 157 18.27 -9.85 -3.11
CA GLU A 157 18.27 -8.43 -2.74
C GLU A 157 16.88 -7.79 -2.93
N LYS A 158 16.20 -8.12 -4.04
CA LYS A 158 14.80 -7.68 -4.27
C LYS A 158 13.87 -8.15 -3.17
N LEU A 159 14.00 -9.40 -2.74
CA LEU A 159 13.20 -9.95 -1.64
C LEU A 159 13.51 -9.26 -0.32
N ALA A 160 14.79 -9.04 -0.01
CA ALA A 160 15.21 -8.35 1.21
C ALA A 160 14.65 -6.92 1.25
N ASP A 161 14.79 -6.16 0.16
CA ASP A 161 14.25 -4.80 0.06
C ASP A 161 12.73 -4.76 0.21
N PHE A 162 12.02 -5.71 -0.40
CA PHE A 162 10.58 -5.84 -0.26
C PHE A 162 10.16 -6.06 1.20
N LEU A 163 10.82 -6.98 1.90
CA LEU A 163 10.54 -7.25 3.32
C LEU A 163 10.87 -6.04 4.20
N LEU A 164 11.98 -5.35 3.94
CA LEU A 164 12.35 -4.12 4.64
C LEU A 164 11.35 -2.97 4.38
N ALA A 165 10.85 -2.84 3.15
CA ALA A 165 9.81 -1.86 2.83
C ALA A 165 8.51 -2.13 3.62
N LEU A 166 8.10 -3.39 3.75
CA LEU A 166 6.96 -3.80 4.57
C LEU A 166 7.18 -3.51 6.05
N SER A 167 8.37 -3.82 6.59
CA SER A 167 8.77 -3.53 7.97
C SER A 167 8.69 -2.02 8.26
N ARG A 168 9.30 -1.18 7.42
CA ARG A 168 9.25 0.29 7.53
C ARG A 168 7.83 0.82 7.45
N ARG A 169 6.99 0.24 6.59
CA ARG A 169 5.57 0.60 6.48
C ARG A 169 4.82 0.29 7.78
N ASN A 170 5.06 -0.88 8.39
CA ASN A 170 4.48 -1.24 9.68
C ASN A 170 4.90 -0.27 10.78
N ALA A 171 6.20 0.06 10.88
CA ALA A 171 6.71 1.04 11.85
C ALA A 171 6.01 2.40 11.72
N ARG A 172 5.87 2.94 10.49
CA ARG A 172 5.17 4.20 10.25
C ARG A 172 3.69 4.18 10.67
N ARG A 173 3.07 3.02 10.68
CA ARG A 173 1.67 2.81 11.09
C ARG A 173 1.50 2.46 12.57
N GLY A 174 2.58 2.44 13.35
CA GLY A 174 2.56 2.00 14.74
C GLY A 174 2.30 0.51 14.92
N ALA A 175 2.44 -0.29 13.85
CA ALA A 175 2.42 -1.75 13.90
C ALA A 175 3.83 -2.29 14.21
N ASP A 176 3.91 -3.55 14.63
CA ASP A 176 5.18 -4.20 14.91
C ASP A 176 6.01 -4.33 13.61
N PRO A 177 7.17 -3.67 13.49
CA PRO A 177 8.01 -3.73 12.30
C PRO A 177 8.64 -5.11 12.07
N ASP A 178 8.76 -5.92 13.12
CA ASP A 178 9.36 -7.26 13.07
C ASP A 178 8.35 -8.32 12.61
N VAL A 179 7.06 -7.96 12.45
CA VAL A 179 5.99 -8.86 12.01
C VAL A 179 5.49 -8.46 10.63
N ILE A 180 5.72 -9.30 9.62
CA ILE A 180 5.26 -9.07 8.25
C ILE A 180 4.15 -10.06 7.90
N VAL A 181 3.04 -9.53 7.39
CA VAL A 181 1.98 -10.33 6.76
C VAL A 181 2.21 -10.33 5.26
N LEU A 182 2.39 -11.50 4.66
CA LEU A 182 2.52 -11.64 3.22
C LEU A 182 1.14 -11.93 2.59
N PRO A 183 0.61 -11.05 1.73
CA PRO A 183 -0.70 -11.21 1.11
C PRO A 183 -0.66 -12.16 -0.11
N MET A 184 0.13 -13.23 0.00
CA MET A 184 0.34 -14.20 -1.07
C MET A 184 -0.05 -15.60 -0.59
N THR A 185 -0.86 -16.30 -1.40
CA THR A 185 -1.03 -17.76 -1.31
C THR A 185 -0.05 -18.46 -2.26
N ARG A 186 0.30 -19.66 -1.92
CA ARG A 186 1.10 -20.55 -2.82
C ARG A 186 0.40 -20.80 -4.13
#